data_14175a98516de9329c81897065a446fe
#
_entry.id   14175a98516de9329c81897065a446fe
#
_cell.length_a   1.000
_cell.length_b   1.000
_cell.length_c   1.000
_cell.angle_alpha   90.00
_cell.angle_beta   90.00
_cell.angle_gamma   90.00
#
_symmetry.space_group_name_H-M   'P 1'
#
loop_
_entity.id
_entity.type
_entity.pdbx_description
1 polymer ?
#
loop_
_entity_poly.entity_id
_entity_poly.type
_entity_poly.pdbx_seq_one_letter_code
_entity_poly.pdbx_strand_id
1 'polypeptide(L)'
;YHGGTHPKGKTVPYMNECDVPKFSYDYQAPLGEFGQVRLSYHQLKLQHLFYQEFTSEITAAKTVLSKEAEVQTPEDVETLRYVVRADEQGHGFLYLNNYQDHVETIDQTDFCVTIQSDLGEVRFPQNGSLNLAKDACAILPYWFSLEGHLLKYATAQLITKAVSSHATYYFFSKIRGMSGEFVFP
;
A
#
# COMPACT_ATOMS: atom_id res chain seq x y z
N TYR A 1 11.93 -10.85 -3.87
CA TYR A 1 13.08 -10.88 -3.00
C TYR A 1 13.98 -12.04 -3.34
N HIS A 2 15.24 -11.73 -3.51
CA HIS A 2 16.30 -12.70 -3.59
C HIS A 2 16.71 -13.08 -2.18
N GLY A 3 16.69 -14.35 -1.84
CA GLY A 3 17.11 -14.81 -0.53
C GLY A 3 16.68 -16.23 -0.27
N GLY A 4 17.18 -16.79 0.80
CA GLY A 4 16.86 -18.12 1.25
C GLY A 4 18.10 -18.97 1.52
N THR A 5 17.88 -20.13 2.11
CA THR A 5 18.91 -21.09 2.43
C THR A 5 18.82 -22.26 1.48
N HIS A 6 19.94 -22.63 0.85
CA HIS A 6 20.01 -23.79 -0.02
C HIS A 6 20.47 -25.01 0.77
N PRO A 7 19.75 -26.14 0.73
CA PRO A 7 20.17 -27.34 1.42
C PRO A 7 21.47 -27.89 0.80
N LYS A 8 22.44 -28.15 1.67
CA LYS A 8 23.71 -28.77 1.30
C LYS A 8 23.50 -30.12 0.63
N GLY A 9 24.20 -30.37 -0.45
CA GLY A 9 24.28 -31.69 -1.09
C GLY A 9 23.16 -32.03 -2.09
N LYS A 10 22.31 -31.07 -2.44
CA LYS A 10 21.43 -31.19 -3.60
C LYS A 10 21.99 -30.42 -4.77
N THR A 11 21.82 -30.94 -5.96
CA THR A 11 22.20 -30.23 -7.20
C THR A 11 21.40 -28.92 -7.29
N VAL A 12 22.06 -27.85 -6.99
CA VAL A 12 21.49 -26.52 -7.15
C VAL A 12 21.96 -25.99 -8.49
N PRO A 13 21.08 -25.53 -9.37
CA PRO A 13 21.47 -25.05 -10.71
C PRO A 13 22.55 -23.97 -10.72
N TYR A 14 22.73 -23.24 -9.65
CA TYR A 14 23.72 -22.15 -9.53
C TYR A 14 25.12 -22.62 -9.10
N MET A 15 25.29 -23.88 -8.77
CA MET A 15 26.62 -24.38 -8.34
C MET A 15 27.67 -24.30 -9.45
N ASN A 16 27.22 -24.21 -10.70
CA ASN A 16 28.09 -24.00 -11.83
C ASN A 16 28.58 -22.57 -12.01
N GLU A 17 28.00 -21.61 -11.28
CA GLU A 17 28.38 -20.20 -11.39
C GLU A 17 29.56 -19.84 -10.47
N CYS A 18 29.77 -20.61 -9.43
CA CYS A 18 30.94 -20.48 -8.56
C CYS A 18 31.22 -21.79 -7.82
N ASP A 19 32.46 -22.17 -7.72
CA ASP A 19 32.94 -23.41 -7.08
C ASP A 19 32.79 -23.43 -5.56
N VAL A 20 32.15 -22.42 -4.98
CA VAL A 20 31.96 -22.33 -3.54
C VAL A 20 30.53 -22.75 -3.17
N PRO A 21 30.37 -23.78 -2.32
CA PRO A 21 29.04 -24.17 -1.83
C PRO A 21 28.39 -22.99 -1.10
N LYS A 22 27.27 -22.47 -1.61
CA LYS A 22 26.48 -21.45 -0.92
C LYS A 22 25.47 -22.14 -0.04
N PHE A 23 25.54 -21.87 1.26
CA PHE A 23 24.54 -22.32 2.21
C PHE A 23 23.41 -21.31 2.36
N SER A 24 23.70 -20.05 2.16
CA SER A 24 22.74 -18.98 2.27
C SER A 24 22.81 -18.06 1.07
N TYR A 25 21.63 -17.67 0.63
CA TYR A 25 21.41 -16.65 -0.39
C TYR A 25 20.67 -15.48 0.23
N ASP A 26 21.03 -15.17 1.48
CA ASP A 26 20.39 -14.16 2.28
C ASP A 26 20.92 -12.75 1.94
N TYR A 27 20.40 -12.16 0.88
CA TYR A 27 20.63 -10.76 0.54
C TYR A 27 19.60 -9.88 1.23
N GLN A 28 19.67 -9.77 2.56
CA GLN A 28 18.73 -9.00 3.37
C GLN A 28 17.24 -9.41 3.17
N ALA A 29 17.01 -10.70 2.94
CA ALA A 29 15.66 -11.25 2.88
C ALA A 29 14.84 -10.87 4.14
N PRO A 30 13.54 -10.72 4.05
CA PRO A 30 12.69 -10.40 5.21
C PRO A 30 12.85 -11.35 6.38
N LEU A 31 13.11 -12.64 6.09
CA LEU A 31 13.54 -13.65 7.04
C LEU A 31 14.97 -14.06 6.71
N GLY A 32 15.88 -13.86 7.64
CA GLY A 32 17.27 -14.23 7.50
C GLY A 32 17.50 -15.74 7.64
N GLU A 33 18.70 -16.18 7.27
CA GLU A 33 19.13 -17.60 7.28
C GLU A 33 18.91 -18.28 8.64
N PHE A 34 19.14 -17.56 9.73
CA PHE A 34 18.99 -18.08 11.08
C PHE A 34 17.68 -17.67 11.76
N GLY A 35 16.65 -17.36 10.96
CA GLY A 35 15.34 -16.97 11.47
C GLY A 35 15.24 -15.52 11.94
N GLN A 36 16.21 -14.67 11.61
CA GLN A 36 16.11 -13.24 11.94
C GLN A 36 14.94 -12.61 11.22
N VAL A 37 14.09 -11.93 11.96
CA VAL A 37 12.98 -11.15 11.43
C VAL A 37 13.45 -9.72 11.23
N ARG A 38 13.46 -9.23 9.99
CA ARG A 38 13.91 -7.88 9.65
C ARG A 38 12.73 -6.91 9.55
N LEU A 39 13.02 -5.61 9.56
CA LEU A 39 12.00 -4.57 9.42
C LEU A 39 11.14 -4.76 8.16
N SER A 40 11.76 -5.14 7.06
CA SER A 40 11.07 -5.43 5.79
C SER A 40 10.02 -6.54 5.91
N TYR A 41 10.22 -7.54 6.78
CA TYR A 41 9.20 -8.55 7.08
C TYR A 41 7.92 -7.93 7.65
N HIS A 42 8.07 -7.03 8.62
CA HIS A 42 6.93 -6.39 9.25
C HIS A 42 6.18 -5.47 8.29
N GLN A 43 6.90 -4.74 7.46
CA GLN A 43 6.31 -3.89 6.42
C GLN A 43 5.55 -4.70 5.38
N LEU A 44 6.17 -5.75 4.85
CA LEU A 44 5.53 -6.66 3.90
C LEU A 44 4.33 -7.40 4.51
N LYS A 45 4.41 -7.78 5.78
CA LYS A 45 3.30 -8.43 6.47
C LYS A 45 2.04 -7.58 6.48
N LEU A 46 2.15 -6.28 6.77
CA LEU A 46 1.00 -5.38 6.75
C LEU A 46 0.39 -5.27 5.36
N GLN A 47 1.23 -5.15 4.33
CA GLN A 47 0.80 -5.11 2.95
C GLN A 47 0.15 -6.43 2.50
N HIS A 48 0.73 -7.57 2.87
CA HIS A 48 0.18 -8.88 2.56
C HIS A 48 -1.17 -9.13 3.24
N LEU A 49 -1.34 -8.71 4.49
CA LEU A 49 -2.63 -8.79 5.18
C LEU A 49 -3.71 -8.02 4.42
N PHE A 50 -3.40 -6.80 3.97
CA PHE A 50 -4.32 -6.01 3.15
C PHE A 50 -4.68 -6.71 1.84
N TYR A 51 -3.69 -7.15 1.07
CA TYR A 51 -3.95 -7.79 -0.23
C TYR A 51 -4.65 -9.15 -0.11
N GLN A 52 -4.37 -9.92 0.94
CA GLN A 52 -5.05 -11.20 1.15
C GLN A 52 -6.50 -11.01 1.57
N GLU A 53 -6.76 -10.07 2.48
CA GLU A 53 -8.10 -9.86 3.01
C GLU A 53 -9.05 -9.21 1.99
N PHE A 54 -8.56 -8.25 1.21
CA PHE A 54 -9.36 -7.46 0.28
C PHE A 54 -9.06 -7.77 -1.19
N THR A 55 -8.69 -9.03 -1.46
CA THR A 55 -8.37 -9.51 -2.82
C THR A 55 -9.51 -9.27 -3.80
N SER A 56 -10.75 -9.52 -3.41
CA SER A 56 -11.93 -9.36 -4.26
C SER A 56 -12.10 -7.92 -4.73
N GLU A 57 -12.01 -6.97 -3.80
CA GLU A 57 -12.16 -5.54 -4.06
C GLU A 57 -11.00 -5.01 -4.93
N ILE A 58 -9.79 -5.49 -4.65
CA ILE A 58 -8.60 -5.08 -5.40
C ILE A 58 -8.60 -5.63 -6.83
N THR A 59 -9.01 -6.90 -7.02
CA THR A 59 -9.01 -7.53 -8.34
C THR A 59 -10.14 -7.04 -9.23
N ALA A 60 -11.28 -6.66 -8.66
CA ALA A 60 -12.38 -6.04 -9.39
C ALA A 60 -12.06 -4.61 -9.86
N ALA A 61 -11.14 -3.93 -9.17
CA ALA A 61 -10.83 -2.54 -9.44
C ALA A 61 -9.91 -2.35 -10.66
N LYS A 62 -10.25 -1.41 -11.52
CA LYS A 62 -9.46 -0.96 -12.67
C LYS A 62 -8.69 0.32 -12.31
N THR A 63 -7.56 0.54 -12.96
CA THR A 63 -6.78 1.76 -12.78
C THR A 63 -7.46 2.93 -13.48
N VAL A 64 -7.62 4.03 -12.75
CA VAL A 64 -8.15 5.31 -13.26
C VAL A 64 -7.09 6.37 -13.00
N LEU A 65 -6.61 7.00 -14.07
CA LEU A 65 -5.66 8.09 -14.01
C LEU A 65 -6.38 9.44 -14.00
N SER A 66 -5.75 10.45 -13.44
CA SER A 66 -6.19 11.84 -13.60
C SER A 66 -6.27 12.21 -15.09
N LYS A 67 -7.20 13.08 -15.45
CA LYS A 67 -7.27 13.64 -16.82
C LYS A 67 -6.03 14.45 -17.19
N GLU A 68 -5.33 14.96 -16.19
CA GLU A 68 -4.12 15.77 -16.31
C GLU A 68 -2.87 14.95 -15.97
N ALA A 69 -2.99 13.60 -16.00
CA ALA A 69 -1.86 12.73 -15.70
C ALA A 69 -0.78 12.89 -16.78
N GLU A 70 0.37 13.41 -16.36
CA GLU A 70 1.57 13.52 -17.19
C GLU A 70 2.63 12.50 -16.72
N VAL A 71 3.54 12.19 -17.62
CA VAL A 71 4.70 11.35 -17.26
C VAL A 71 5.65 12.20 -16.41
N GLN A 72 5.81 11.81 -15.15
CA GLN A 72 6.72 12.45 -14.22
C GLN A 72 8.10 11.82 -14.31
N THR A 73 9.14 12.65 -14.25
CA THR A 73 10.51 12.14 -14.14
C THR A 73 10.81 11.67 -12.71
N PRO A 74 11.78 10.78 -12.51
CA PRO A 74 12.17 10.36 -11.17
C PRO A 74 12.63 11.50 -10.27
N GLU A 75 13.19 12.56 -10.86
CA GLU A 75 13.71 13.75 -10.15
C GLU A 75 12.61 14.72 -9.69
N ASP A 76 11.40 14.59 -10.23
CA ASP A 76 10.25 15.37 -9.78
C ASP A 76 9.79 14.87 -8.41
N VAL A 77 10.18 15.56 -7.37
CA VAL A 77 9.79 15.27 -5.97
C VAL A 77 8.70 16.21 -5.46
N GLU A 78 8.32 17.21 -6.23
CA GLU A 78 7.32 18.20 -5.82
C GLU A 78 5.90 17.77 -6.19
N THR A 79 5.75 17.06 -7.29
CA THR A 79 4.42 16.61 -7.76
C THR A 79 3.97 15.35 -7.02
N LEU A 80 2.83 15.41 -6.37
CA LEU A 80 2.22 14.25 -5.71
C LEU A 80 1.88 13.16 -6.72
N ARG A 81 2.44 11.97 -6.53
CA ARG A 81 2.11 10.79 -7.33
C ARG A 81 0.94 10.06 -6.73
N TYR A 82 -0.12 9.91 -7.49
CA TYR A 82 -1.28 9.15 -7.07
C TYR A 82 -1.98 8.44 -8.22
N VAL A 83 -2.72 7.42 -7.88
CA VAL A 83 -3.58 6.68 -8.81
C VAL A 83 -4.81 6.19 -8.06
N VAL A 84 -5.94 6.16 -8.75
CA VAL A 84 -7.18 5.59 -8.22
C VAL A 84 -7.37 4.19 -8.81
N ARG A 85 -7.84 3.27 -8.00
CA ARG A 85 -8.40 2.02 -8.48
C ARG A 85 -9.86 1.96 -8.09
N ALA A 86 -10.74 1.73 -9.05
CA ALA A 86 -12.18 1.72 -8.88
C ALA A 86 -12.81 0.50 -9.54
N ASP A 87 -13.79 -0.11 -8.90
CA ASP A 87 -14.67 -1.09 -9.52
C ASP A 87 -15.74 -0.41 -10.41
N GLU A 88 -16.61 -1.21 -11.03
CA GLU A 88 -17.66 -0.71 -11.91
C GLU A 88 -18.79 0.03 -11.16
N GLN A 89 -18.87 -0.12 -9.85
CA GLN A 89 -19.82 0.57 -8.98
C GLN A 89 -19.27 1.85 -8.38
N GLY A 90 -17.98 2.15 -8.58
CA GLY A 90 -17.32 3.35 -8.08
C GLY A 90 -16.76 3.23 -6.67
N HIS A 91 -16.67 2.01 -6.12
CA HIS A 91 -15.93 1.73 -4.89
C HIS A 91 -14.44 1.56 -5.19
N GLY A 92 -13.56 1.87 -4.25
CA GLY A 92 -12.16 1.64 -4.54
C GLY A 92 -11.16 2.18 -3.53
N PHE A 93 -9.97 2.43 -4.05
CA PHE A 93 -8.82 2.88 -3.27
C PHE A 93 -8.07 3.99 -3.99
N LEU A 94 -7.70 5.02 -3.24
CA LEU A 94 -6.74 6.04 -3.64
C LEU A 94 -5.34 5.62 -3.17
N TYR A 95 -4.44 5.41 -4.11
CA TYR A 95 -3.04 5.10 -3.86
C TYR A 95 -2.22 6.38 -3.95
N LEU A 96 -1.50 6.70 -2.90
CA LEU A 96 -0.56 7.81 -2.82
C LEU A 96 0.85 7.26 -2.70
N ASN A 97 1.78 7.81 -3.46
CA ASN A 97 3.18 7.42 -3.44
C ASN A 97 4.09 8.64 -3.30
N ASN A 98 4.76 8.77 -2.15
CA ASN A 98 5.80 9.74 -1.92
C ASN A 98 7.16 9.06 -1.70
N TYR A 99 7.44 8.02 -2.48
CA TYR A 99 8.72 7.32 -2.49
C TYR A 99 9.29 7.28 -3.91
N GLN A 100 10.58 7.58 -4.03
CA GLN A 100 11.35 7.41 -5.26
C GLN A 100 12.72 6.88 -4.91
N ASP A 101 13.14 5.79 -5.55
CA ASP A 101 14.48 5.21 -5.35
C ASP A 101 15.55 6.14 -5.93
N HIS A 102 16.70 6.19 -5.25
CA HIS A 102 17.86 7.03 -5.59
C HIS A 102 17.63 8.55 -5.59
N VAL A 103 16.49 9.02 -5.10
CA VAL A 103 16.17 10.44 -4.97
C VAL A 103 15.70 10.74 -3.55
N GLU A 104 16.12 11.85 -2.99
CA GLU A 104 15.64 12.30 -1.71
C GLU A 104 14.29 13.01 -1.87
N THR A 105 13.22 12.38 -1.42
CA THR A 105 11.87 12.95 -1.47
C THR A 105 11.66 14.01 -0.39
N ILE A 106 10.62 14.81 -0.52
CA ILE A 106 10.22 15.84 0.45
C ILE A 106 8.85 15.52 1.03
N ASP A 107 8.46 16.19 2.11
CA ASP A 107 7.09 16.14 2.60
C ASP A 107 6.14 16.76 1.56
N GLN A 108 5.08 16.04 1.19
CA GLN A 108 3.97 16.58 0.43
C GLN A 108 3.01 17.26 1.40
N THR A 109 2.76 18.53 1.22
CA THR A 109 1.94 19.34 2.13
C THR A 109 0.79 20.01 1.42
N ASP A 110 -0.28 20.29 2.17
CA ASP A 110 -1.39 21.12 1.74
C ASP A 110 -2.09 20.67 0.44
N PHE A 111 -2.18 19.36 0.21
CA PHE A 111 -2.87 18.82 -0.95
C PHE A 111 -4.27 18.30 -0.63
N CYS A 112 -5.09 18.18 -1.66
CA CYS A 112 -6.34 17.43 -1.63
C CYS A 112 -6.52 16.64 -2.92
N VAL A 113 -7.27 15.54 -2.83
CA VAL A 113 -7.65 14.75 -4.01
C VAL A 113 -9.16 14.64 -4.06
N THR A 114 -9.74 14.89 -5.23
CA THR A 114 -11.18 14.74 -5.46
C THR A 114 -11.43 13.65 -6.47
N ILE A 115 -12.27 12.70 -6.11
CA ILE A 115 -12.70 11.58 -6.97
C ILE A 115 -14.18 11.77 -7.29
N GLN A 116 -14.50 11.74 -8.58
CA GLN A 116 -15.89 11.71 -9.07
C GLN A 116 -16.25 10.27 -9.41
N SER A 117 -17.34 9.78 -8.85
CA SER A 117 -17.90 8.45 -9.14
C SER A 117 -19.43 8.53 -9.26
N ASP A 118 -20.04 7.44 -9.71
CA ASP A 118 -21.50 7.34 -9.80
C ASP A 118 -22.18 7.37 -8.41
N LEU A 119 -21.43 7.04 -7.35
CA LEU A 119 -21.87 7.16 -5.95
C LEU A 119 -21.75 8.59 -5.40
N GLY A 120 -21.18 9.50 -6.16
CA GLY A 120 -20.98 10.89 -5.80
C GLY A 120 -19.52 11.28 -5.63
N GLU A 121 -19.31 12.53 -5.26
CA GLU A 121 -17.99 13.11 -5.05
C GLU A 121 -17.40 12.69 -3.70
N VAL A 122 -16.12 12.31 -3.73
CA VAL A 122 -15.29 12.09 -2.54
C VAL A 122 -14.09 13.01 -2.60
N ARG A 123 -13.99 13.92 -1.64
CA ARG A 123 -12.84 14.80 -1.46
C ARG A 123 -12.06 14.36 -0.23
N PHE A 124 -10.74 14.18 -0.38
CA PHE A 124 -9.78 13.84 0.66
C PHE A 124 -8.91 15.05 1.01
N PRO A 125 -8.97 15.61 2.22
CA PRO A 125 -9.98 15.39 3.25
C PRO A 125 -11.25 16.21 2.95
N GLN A 126 -12.32 15.99 3.74
CA GLN A 126 -13.57 16.74 3.55
C GLN A 126 -13.36 18.24 3.75
N ASN A 127 -12.55 18.62 4.73
CA ASN A 127 -12.19 20.00 5.01
C ASN A 127 -10.67 20.15 5.16
N GLY A 128 -10.13 21.29 4.72
CA GLY A 128 -8.71 21.57 4.80
C GLY A 128 -7.88 20.79 3.75
N SER A 129 -6.73 20.32 4.17
CA SER A 129 -5.73 19.66 3.33
C SER A 129 -5.12 18.44 4.02
N LEU A 130 -4.46 17.57 3.23
CA LEU A 130 -3.68 16.45 3.68
C LEU A 130 -2.18 16.78 3.60
N ASN A 131 -1.42 16.07 4.42
CA ASN A 131 0.02 16.01 4.34
C ASN A 131 0.45 14.53 4.27
N LEU A 132 1.51 14.25 3.52
CA LEU A 132 2.12 12.93 3.41
C LEU A 132 3.61 13.09 3.62
N ALA A 133 4.15 12.47 4.66
CA ALA A 133 5.56 12.61 4.98
C ALA A 133 6.45 12.04 3.88
N LYS A 134 7.67 12.54 3.81
CA LYS A 134 8.76 11.99 3.02
C LYS A 134 8.83 10.45 3.15
N ASP A 135 9.01 9.77 2.04
CA ASP A 135 9.11 8.31 1.91
C ASP A 135 7.88 7.54 2.42
N ALA A 136 6.73 8.21 2.54
CA ALA A 136 5.49 7.55 2.91
C ALA A 136 4.63 7.22 1.69
N CYS A 137 3.93 6.08 1.78
CA CYS A 137 2.91 5.68 0.83
C CYS A 137 1.61 5.38 1.58
N ALA A 138 0.48 5.48 0.89
CA ALA A 138 -0.83 5.22 1.49
C ALA A 138 -1.78 4.57 0.49
N ILE A 139 -2.69 3.74 1.00
CA ILE A 139 -3.83 3.19 0.26
C ILE A 139 -5.08 3.54 1.07
N LEU A 140 -5.85 4.48 0.57
CA LEU A 140 -7.00 5.05 1.25
C LEU A 140 -8.29 4.49 0.65
N PRO A 141 -9.14 3.79 1.43
CA PRO A 141 -10.41 3.28 0.95
C PRO A 141 -11.43 4.40 0.76
N TYR A 142 -12.26 4.28 -0.25
CA TYR A 142 -13.44 5.14 -0.45
C TYR A 142 -14.62 4.34 -0.98
N TRP A 143 -15.83 4.77 -0.61
CA TRP A 143 -17.08 4.05 -0.85
C TRP A 143 -16.95 2.57 -0.47
N PHE A 144 -16.30 2.30 0.66
CA PHE A 144 -15.92 0.96 1.09
C PHE A 144 -16.97 0.37 2.04
N SER A 145 -17.41 -0.86 1.76
CA SER A 145 -18.40 -1.54 2.61
C SER A 145 -17.75 -2.20 3.83
N LEU A 146 -18.18 -1.79 5.01
CA LEU A 146 -17.83 -2.37 6.29
C LEU A 146 -19.01 -3.22 6.79
N GLU A 147 -19.20 -4.43 6.26
CA GLU A 147 -20.31 -5.33 6.60
C GLU A 147 -21.69 -4.63 6.53
N GLY A 148 -21.95 -3.94 5.41
CA GLY A 148 -23.21 -3.24 5.17
C GLY A 148 -23.25 -1.80 5.65
N HIS A 149 -22.23 -1.32 6.35
CA HIS A 149 -22.04 0.09 6.67
C HIS A 149 -21.10 0.71 5.64
N LEU A 150 -21.58 1.68 4.89
CA LEU A 150 -20.78 2.32 3.86
C LEU A 150 -19.85 3.36 4.49
N LEU A 151 -18.55 3.15 4.35
CA LEU A 151 -17.53 4.15 4.64
C LEU A 151 -17.36 5.03 3.41
N LYS A 152 -17.66 6.33 3.52
CA LYS A 152 -17.44 7.25 2.40
C LYS A 152 -15.96 7.32 2.06
N TYR A 153 -15.10 7.47 3.07
CA TYR A 153 -13.64 7.30 2.95
C TYR A 153 -12.95 7.29 4.31
N ALA A 154 -11.69 6.87 4.31
CA ALA A 154 -10.79 7.07 5.45
C ALA A 154 -9.42 7.60 4.97
N THR A 155 -8.81 8.51 5.76
CA THR A 155 -7.42 8.93 5.61
C THR A 155 -6.49 8.14 6.53
N ALA A 156 -6.73 6.84 6.58
CA ALA A 156 -5.95 5.84 7.31
C ALA A 156 -5.80 4.59 6.46
N GLN A 157 -4.66 3.92 6.59
CA GLN A 157 -4.36 2.69 5.86
C GLN A 157 -5.19 1.53 6.40
N LEU A 158 -6.10 0.99 5.60
CA LEU A 158 -6.80 -0.25 5.91
C LEU A 158 -5.81 -1.43 5.86
N ILE A 159 -5.80 -2.27 6.89
CA ILE A 159 -4.84 -3.38 7.02
C ILE A 159 -5.52 -4.74 6.86
N THR A 160 -6.55 -5.00 7.65
CA THR A 160 -7.23 -6.31 7.68
C THR A 160 -8.52 -6.20 8.45
N LYS A 161 -9.29 -7.28 8.46
CA LYS A 161 -10.43 -7.45 9.38
C LYS A 161 -10.31 -8.75 10.18
N ALA A 162 -10.99 -8.81 11.29
CA ALA A 162 -11.16 -10.02 12.07
C ALA A 162 -12.65 -10.20 12.41
N VAL A 163 -13.15 -11.40 12.23
CA VAL A 163 -14.55 -11.73 12.48
C VAL A 163 -14.65 -12.57 13.75
N SER A 164 -15.53 -12.16 14.65
CA SER A 164 -15.92 -12.94 15.84
C SER A 164 -17.38 -13.34 15.75
N SER A 165 -17.85 -14.09 16.73
CA SER A 165 -19.29 -14.48 16.83
C SER A 165 -20.23 -13.27 17.05
N HIS A 166 -19.70 -12.09 17.43
CA HIS A 166 -20.51 -10.94 17.84
C HIS A 166 -20.21 -9.66 17.04
N ALA A 167 -19.04 -9.58 16.37
CA ALA A 167 -18.63 -8.37 15.69
C ALA A 167 -17.56 -8.65 14.63
N THR A 168 -17.50 -7.78 13.62
CA THR A 168 -16.39 -7.67 12.69
C THR A 168 -15.55 -6.45 13.07
N TYR A 169 -14.26 -6.63 13.22
CA TYR A 169 -13.29 -5.60 13.56
C TYR A 169 -12.45 -5.26 12.35
N TYR A 170 -12.40 -3.99 11.98
CA TYR A 170 -11.53 -3.48 10.92
C TYR A 170 -10.34 -2.76 11.54
N PHE A 171 -9.15 -3.10 11.08
CA PHE A 171 -7.90 -2.55 11.59
C PHE A 171 -7.32 -1.56 10.59
N PHE A 172 -7.06 -0.36 11.10
CA PHE A 172 -6.43 0.71 10.33
C PHE A 172 -5.13 1.15 11.01
N SER A 173 -4.15 1.54 10.22
CA SER A 173 -2.94 2.17 10.74
C SER A 173 -2.85 3.64 10.35
N LYS A 174 -2.23 4.42 11.22
CA LYS A 174 -1.94 5.83 10.96
C LYS A 174 -0.86 5.95 9.88
N ILE A 175 -1.04 6.91 8.99
CA ILE A 175 -0.06 7.25 7.95
C ILE A 175 0.80 8.41 8.44
N ARG A 176 2.10 8.36 8.18
CA ARG A 176 3.03 9.43 8.58
C ARG A 176 2.69 10.75 7.88
N GLY A 177 2.59 11.81 8.65
CA GLY A 177 2.24 13.16 8.18
C GLY A 177 0.75 13.40 8.03
N MET A 178 -0.09 12.36 7.97
CA MET A 178 -1.52 12.46 7.69
C MET A 178 -2.35 12.36 8.98
N SER A 179 -3.34 13.23 9.11
CA SER A 179 -4.37 13.12 10.15
C SER A 179 -5.41 12.06 9.75
N GLY A 180 -5.77 11.18 10.68
CA GLY A 180 -6.80 10.16 10.45
C GLY A 180 -8.19 10.78 10.50
N GLU A 181 -8.97 10.62 9.43
CA GLU A 181 -10.36 11.02 9.30
C GLU A 181 -11.16 9.82 8.79
N PHE A 182 -12.35 9.61 9.34
CA PHE A 182 -13.31 8.59 8.91
C PHE A 182 -14.64 9.26 8.63
N VAL A 183 -15.12 9.19 7.41
CA VAL A 183 -16.37 9.84 6.99
C VAL A 183 -17.36 8.78 6.52
N PHE A 184 -18.55 8.87 7.07
CA PHE A 184 -19.70 8.07 6.67
C PHE A 184 -20.72 8.98 5.95
N PRO A 185 -21.55 8.42 5.02
CA PRO A 185 -22.61 9.18 4.34
C PRO A 185 -23.63 9.80 5.27
#